data_5a84d0220f5b02aef66318c50cd4e083
#
_entry.id   5a84d0220f5b02aef66318c50cd4e083
#
_cell.length_a   1.000
_cell.length_b   1.000
_cell.length_c   1.000
_cell.angle_alpha   90.00
_cell.angle_beta   90.00
_cell.angle_gamma   90.00
#
_symmetry.space_group_name_H-M   'P 1'
#
loop_
_entity.id
_entity.type
_entity.pdbx_description
1 polymer ?
#
loop_
_entity_poly.entity_id
_entity_poly.type
_entity_poly.pdbx_seq_one_letter_code
_entity_poly.pdbx_strand_id
1 'polypeptide(L)'
;MDKTKESKLDLVAVLRIAERLGFSEGVDNHFSCLNPNSENTFLINPHRIHWAEVCVSDIVEIDFDGQVLGNSAPPEATAFFIHSRIHKRCPDAFCVLHTHMRYATALSMLENTRVEPAVQGALKFYGQIAYHDEFGGLALDGTEGDRLAEALGEKRILFLANHGVIIAG
;
A
#
# COMPACT_ATOMS: atom_id res chain seq x y z
N MET A 1 2.54 25.18 7.80
CA MET A 1 3.54 24.22 7.30
C MET A 1 3.09 23.80 5.90
N ASP A 2 3.97 23.46 5.00
CA ASP A 2 3.60 22.91 3.69
C ASP A 2 2.99 21.52 3.88
N LYS A 3 1.75 21.32 3.42
CA LYS A 3 1.00 20.08 3.61
C LYS A 3 1.69 18.86 2.97
N THR A 4 2.35 19.03 1.82
CA THR A 4 3.14 17.97 1.20
C THR A 4 4.28 17.51 2.12
N LYS A 5 4.98 18.47 2.75
CA LYS A 5 6.05 18.16 3.71
C LYS A 5 5.52 17.46 4.96
N GLU A 6 4.35 17.85 5.43
CA GLU A 6 3.67 17.21 6.56
C GLU A 6 3.32 15.76 6.22
N SER A 7 2.68 15.53 5.07
CA SER A 7 2.36 14.16 4.61
C SER A 7 3.61 13.31 4.40
N LYS A 8 4.72 13.86 3.90
CA LYS A 8 5.99 13.14 3.82
C LYS A 8 6.52 12.75 5.20
N LEU A 9 6.40 13.62 6.18
CA LEU A 9 6.80 13.33 7.56
C LEU A 9 5.94 12.22 8.18
N ASP A 10 4.63 12.30 7.99
CA ASP A 10 3.69 11.29 8.48
C ASP A 10 3.96 9.93 7.83
N LEU A 11 4.22 9.90 6.52
CA LEU A 11 4.54 8.66 5.81
C LEU A 11 5.83 8.03 6.36
N VAL A 12 6.88 8.82 6.60
CA VAL A 12 8.12 8.33 7.24
C VAL A 12 7.85 7.79 8.65
N ALA A 13 7.03 8.49 9.44
CA ALA A 13 6.69 8.04 10.78
C ALA A 13 5.95 6.69 10.76
N VAL A 14 4.97 6.53 9.85
CA VAL A 14 4.22 5.27 9.70
C VAL A 14 5.12 4.14 9.22
N LEU A 15 6.02 4.37 8.25
CA LEU A 15 7.00 3.37 7.80
C LEU A 15 7.87 2.86 8.95
N ARG A 16 8.42 3.78 9.75
CA ARG A 16 9.26 3.43 10.91
C ARG A 16 8.50 2.71 12.02
N ILE A 17 7.23 3.09 12.25
CA ILE A 17 6.36 2.38 13.19
C ILE A 17 6.06 0.97 12.69
N ALA A 18 5.71 0.83 11.42
CA ALA A 18 5.43 -0.47 10.81
C ALA A 18 6.63 -1.41 10.85
N GLU A 19 7.84 -0.88 10.60
CA GLU A 19 9.09 -1.64 10.75
C GLU A 19 9.27 -2.14 12.19
N ARG A 20 9.12 -1.27 13.20
CA ARG A 20 9.21 -1.64 14.61
C ARG A 20 8.21 -2.70 15.05
N LEU A 21 7.04 -2.74 14.39
CA LEU A 21 6.01 -3.76 14.60
C LEU A 21 6.27 -5.06 13.83
N GLY A 22 7.33 -5.11 13.03
CA GLY A 22 7.67 -6.27 12.20
C GLY A 22 6.73 -6.48 11.03
N PHE A 23 6.23 -5.37 10.43
CA PHE A 23 5.34 -5.41 9.27
C PHE A 23 6.10 -5.28 7.94
N SER A 24 7.35 -4.89 7.97
CA SER A 24 8.21 -4.83 6.79
C SER A 24 8.79 -6.21 6.45
N GLU A 25 8.99 -6.46 5.17
CA GLU A 25 9.77 -7.59 4.66
C GLU A 25 10.91 -7.05 3.80
N GLY A 26 12.08 -6.84 4.42
CA GLY A 26 13.22 -6.24 3.76
C GLY A 26 12.91 -4.88 3.17
N VAL A 27 12.87 -4.79 1.82
CA VAL A 27 12.59 -3.56 1.05
C VAL A 27 11.39 -3.73 0.10
N ASP A 28 10.65 -4.83 0.23
CA ASP A 28 9.64 -5.25 -0.74
C ASP A 28 8.22 -4.73 -0.46
N ASN A 29 8.03 -4.06 0.68
CA ASN A 29 6.74 -3.48 1.04
C ASN A 29 6.70 -1.98 0.76
N HIS A 30 5.49 -1.44 0.56
CA HIS A 30 5.34 -0.07 0.14
C HIS A 30 4.06 0.60 0.68
N PHE A 31 4.23 1.86 1.09
CA PHE A 31 3.18 2.73 1.59
C PHE A 31 3.14 4.02 0.77
N SER A 32 1.93 4.49 0.49
CA SER A 32 1.73 5.75 -0.21
C SER A 32 0.59 6.56 0.39
N CYS A 33 0.56 7.84 0.07
CA CYS A 33 -0.58 8.72 0.29
C CYS A 33 -0.71 9.73 -0.86
N LEU A 34 -1.93 10.18 -1.13
CA LEU A 34 -2.16 11.28 -2.07
C LEU A 34 -1.44 12.54 -1.60
N ASN A 35 -0.93 13.33 -2.55
CA ASN A 35 -0.36 14.63 -2.22
C ASN A 35 -1.48 15.64 -1.96
N PRO A 36 -1.63 16.20 -0.75
CA PRO A 36 -2.71 17.12 -0.45
C PRO A 36 -2.65 18.46 -1.18
N ASN A 37 -1.52 18.77 -1.83
CA ASN A 37 -1.35 19.98 -2.64
C ASN A 37 -1.44 19.72 -4.16
N SER A 38 -1.72 18.49 -4.58
CA SER A 38 -1.79 18.13 -6.01
C SER A 38 -2.82 17.03 -6.23
N GLU A 39 -3.74 17.24 -7.13
CA GLU A 39 -4.73 16.21 -7.53
C GLU A 39 -4.13 15.12 -8.44
N ASN A 40 -2.91 15.31 -8.91
CA ASN A 40 -2.31 14.46 -9.94
C ASN A 40 -1.07 13.70 -9.48
N THR A 41 -0.69 13.82 -8.19
CA THR A 41 0.50 13.17 -7.65
C THR A 41 0.21 12.45 -6.34
N PHE A 42 1.02 11.46 -6.05
CA PHE A 42 1.05 10.80 -4.75
C PHE A 42 2.49 10.66 -4.23
N LEU A 43 2.61 10.42 -2.96
CA LEU A 43 3.86 10.24 -2.22
C LEU A 43 4.01 8.76 -1.90
N ILE A 44 5.21 8.20 -2.13
CA ILE A 44 5.49 6.78 -1.89
C ILE A 44 6.89 6.61 -1.32
N ASN A 45 7.13 5.57 -0.53
CA ASN A 45 8.47 5.28 -0.04
C ASN A 45 9.43 4.93 -1.19
N PRO A 46 10.72 5.25 -1.01
CA PRO A 46 11.74 4.92 -2.01
C PRO A 46 11.95 3.41 -2.13
N HIS A 47 12.37 2.96 -3.30
CA HIS A 47 12.85 1.60 -3.50
C HIS A 47 14.24 1.40 -2.88
N ARG A 48 14.51 0.22 -2.32
CA ARG A 48 15.82 -0.23 -1.79
C ARG A 48 16.34 0.53 -0.56
N ILE A 49 15.52 1.34 0.10
CA ILE A 49 15.87 1.92 1.40
C ILE A 49 15.03 1.22 2.47
N HIS A 50 15.70 0.63 3.47
CA HIS A 50 15.01 -0.02 4.57
C HIS A 50 14.18 1.00 5.36
N TRP A 51 12.99 0.63 5.79
CA TRP A 51 12.05 1.56 6.43
C TRP A 51 12.58 2.24 7.69
N ALA A 52 13.49 1.59 8.44
CA ALA A 52 14.17 2.22 9.58
C ALA A 52 15.10 3.37 9.17
N GLU A 53 15.53 3.43 7.91
CA GLU A 53 16.50 4.39 7.40
C GLU A 53 15.85 5.52 6.59
N VAL A 54 14.62 5.33 6.08
CA VAL A 54 13.92 6.31 5.25
C VAL A 54 13.82 7.66 5.95
N CYS A 55 14.21 8.71 5.23
CA CYS A 55 14.09 10.12 5.64
C CYS A 55 13.03 10.84 4.80
N VAL A 56 12.60 12.02 5.25
CA VAL A 56 11.59 12.85 4.55
C VAL A 56 12.03 13.24 3.15
N SER A 57 13.33 13.47 2.95
CA SER A 57 13.93 13.77 1.64
C SER A 57 13.89 12.62 0.65
N ASP A 58 13.74 11.38 1.14
CA ASP A 58 13.77 10.17 0.31
C ASP A 58 12.38 9.83 -0.25
N ILE A 59 11.32 10.38 0.36
CA ILE A 59 9.95 10.14 -0.11
C ILE A 59 9.77 10.67 -1.52
N VAL A 60 9.42 9.76 -2.42
CA VAL A 60 9.23 10.01 -3.85
C VAL A 60 7.87 10.67 -4.06
N GLU A 61 7.83 11.76 -4.82
CA GLU A 61 6.61 12.29 -5.39
C GLU A 61 6.54 11.88 -6.86
N ILE A 62 5.43 11.25 -7.25
CA ILE A 62 5.25 10.70 -8.59
C ILE A 62 3.82 10.97 -9.07
N ASP A 63 3.66 11.27 -10.36
CA ASP A 63 2.34 11.42 -10.93
C ASP A 63 1.75 10.04 -11.34
N PHE A 64 0.48 10.06 -11.72
CA PHE A 64 -0.22 8.85 -12.11
C PHE A 64 0.19 8.27 -13.47
N ASP A 65 1.05 8.95 -14.22
CA ASP A 65 1.60 8.50 -15.48
C ASP A 65 3.03 7.95 -15.32
N GLY A 66 3.55 7.97 -14.07
CA GLY A 66 4.86 7.41 -13.70
C GLY A 66 6.01 8.40 -13.79
N GLN A 67 5.73 9.69 -13.94
CA GLN A 67 6.77 10.71 -13.94
C GLN A 67 7.10 11.11 -12.49
N VAL A 68 8.34 10.88 -12.08
CA VAL A 68 8.85 11.33 -10.78
C VAL A 68 9.08 12.83 -10.80
N LEU A 69 8.60 13.53 -9.78
CA LEU A 69 8.85 14.94 -9.58
C LEU A 69 10.12 15.14 -8.74
N GLY A 70 11.04 15.95 -9.24
CA GLY A 70 12.33 16.19 -8.59
C GLY A 70 13.42 15.22 -9.03
N ASN A 71 14.38 14.94 -8.12
CA ASN A 71 15.59 14.16 -8.44
C ASN A 71 15.63 12.77 -7.76
N SER A 72 14.50 12.30 -7.23
CA SER A 72 14.42 10.98 -6.62
C SER A 72 14.47 9.87 -7.68
N ALA A 73 15.01 8.71 -7.32
CA ALA A 73 14.85 7.52 -8.12
C ALA A 73 13.37 7.06 -8.12
N PRO A 74 12.88 6.42 -9.19
CA PRO A 74 11.51 5.92 -9.22
C PRO A 74 11.29 4.88 -8.11
N PRO A 75 10.03 4.73 -7.64
CA PRO A 75 9.68 3.63 -6.74
C PRO A 75 9.82 2.29 -7.45
N GLU A 76 9.64 1.21 -6.72
CA GLU A 76 9.56 -0.12 -7.30
C GLU A 76 8.37 -0.19 -8.28
N ALA A 77 8.52 -0.90 -9.40
CA ALA A 77 7.53 -0.89 -10.48
C ALA A 77 6.18 -1.46 -10.07
N THR A 78 6.18 -2.58 -9.32
CA THR A 78 4.91 -3.18 -8.84
C THR A 78 4.20 -2.26 -7.84
N ALA A 79 4.96 -1.57 -6.99
CA ALA A 79 4.44 -0.56 -6.09
C ALA A 79 3.73 0.57 -6.85
N PHE A 80 4.37 1.09 -7.89
CA PHE A 80 3.76 2.13 -8.71
C PHE A 80 2.44 1.67 -9.33
N PHE A 81 2.42 0.52 -10.00
CA PHE A 81 1.21 0.04 -10.68
C PHE A 81 0.07 -0.27 -9.70
N ILE A 82 0.34 -0.86 -8.56
CA ILE A 82 -0.68 -1.14 -7.55
C ILE A 82 -1.24 0.18 -6.97
N HIS A 83 -0.36 1.03 -6.44
CA HIS A 83 -0.78 2.23 -5.72
C HIS A 83 -1.46 3.25 -6.62
N SER A 84 -0.91 3.52 -7.81
CA SER A 84 -1.49 4.46 -8.76
C SER A 84 -2.92 4.07 -9.17
N ARG A 85 -3.20 2.77 -9.36
CA ARG A 85 -4.53 2.30 -9.74
C ARG A 85 -5.53 2.35 -8.59
N ILE A 86 -5.11 1.98 -7.38
CA ILE A 86 -5.98 2.07 -6.20
C ILE A 86 -6.33 3.54 -5.92
N HIS A 87 -5.37 4.44 -5.89
CA HIS A 87 -5.66 5.88 -5.70
C HIS A 87 -6.59 6.47 -6.77
N LYS A 88 -6.44 6.04 -8.03
CA LYS A 88 -7.31 6.51 -9.12
C LYS A 88 -8.74 5.97 -9.05
N ARG A 89 -8.91 4.72 -8.62
CA ARG A 89 -10.20 4.01 -8.69
C ARG A 89 -10.99 3.98 -7.40
N CYS A 90 -10.32 4.16 -6.26
CA CYS A 90 -10.92 4.11 -4.94
C CYS A 90 -10.89 5.51 -4.32
N PRO A 91 -11.97 6.32 -4.44
CA PRO A 91 -11.96 7.74 -4.06
C PRO A 91 -11.61 7.98 -2.58
N ASP A 92 -11.92 7.02 -1.71
CA ASP A 92 -11.65 7.11 -0.28
C ASP A 92 -10.25 6.60 0.12
N ALA A 93 -9.45 6.11 -0.85
CA ALA A 93 -8.10 5.64 -0.64
C ALA A 93 -7.09 6.80 -0.63
N PHE A 94 -7.14 7.65 0.40
CA PHE A 94 -6.12 8.69 0.58
C PHE A 94 -4.75 8.09 0.88
N CYS A 95 -4.69 7.04 1.69
CA CYS A 95 -3.49 6.24 1.95
C CYS A 95 -3.68 4.81 1.45
N VAL A 96 -2.62 4.22 0.93
CA VAL A 96 -2.56 2.81 0.53
C VAL A 96 -1.31 2.18 1.15
N LEU A 97 -1.51 1.12 1.93
CA LEU A 97 -0.48 0.45 2.70
C LEU A 97 -0.44 -1.03 2.29
N HIS A 98 0.67 -1.48 1.73
CA HIS A 98 0.88 -2.88 1.38
C HIS A 98 1.98 -3.50 2.22
N THR A 99 1.66 -4.62 2.87
CA THR A 99 2.60 -5.36 3.70
C THR A 99 2.47 -6.87 3.54
N HIS A 100 3.57 -7.55 3.81
CA HIS A 100 3.61 -9.00 4.02
C HIS A 100 3.65 -9.32 5.54
N MET A 101 2.79 -8.66 6.33
CA MET A 101 2.71 -8.90 7.78
C MET A 101 2.57 -10.39 8.07
N ARG A 102 3.41 -10.91 8.95
CA ARG A 102 3.55 -12.35 9.24
C ARG A 102 2.23 -13.12 9.35
N TYR A 103 1.30 -12.62 10.15
CA TYR A 103 0.04 -13.33 10.39
C TYR A 103 -0.95 -13.16 9.23
N ALA A 104 -1.02 -11.99 8.62
CA ALA A 104 -1.88 -11.75 7.46
C ALA A 104 -1.40 -12.56 6.26
N THR A 105 -0.08 -12.58 6.02
CA THR A 105 0.51 -13.39 4.96
C THR A 105 0.30 -14.90 5.20
N ALA A 106 0.53 -15.38 6.43
CA ALA A 106 0.25 -16.78 6.77
C ALA A 106 -1.22 -17.14 6.54
N LEU A 107 -2.16 -16.24 6.88
CA LEU A 107 -3.58 -16.44 6.62
C LEU A 107 -3.87 -16.45 5.11
N SER A 108 -3.22 -15.58 4.33
CA SER A 108 -3.41 -15.50 2.87
C SER A 108 -2.95 -16.76 2.12
N MET A 109 -2.13 -17.61 2.74
CA MET A 109 -1.62 -18.87 2.19
C MET A 109 -2.56 -20.06 2.41
N LEU A 110 -3.66 -19.88 3.14
CA LEU A 110 -4.63 -20.94 3.38
C LEU A 110 -5.60 -21.05 2.20
N GLU A 111 -6.04 -22.27 1.89
CA GLU A 111 -6.95 -22.58 0.78
C GLU A 111 -8.27 -21.78 0.84
N ASN A 112 -8.77 -21.54 2.04
CA ASN A 112 -10.01 -20.77 2.27
C ASN A 112 -9.69 -19.57 3.18
N THR A 113 -8.92 -18.62 2.67
CA THR A 113 -8.55 -17.42 3.42
C THR A 113 -9.76 -16.56 3.71
N ARG A 114 -10.21 -16.58 4.96
CA ARG A 114 -11.25 -15.66 5.45
C ARG A 114 -10.98 -15.31 6.91
N VAL A 115 -11.10 -14.04 7.22
CA VAL A 115 -11.04 -13.56 8.61
C VAL A 115 -12.40 -13.82 9.24
N GLU A 116 -12.46 -14.84 10.09
CA GLU A 116 -13.67 -15.18 10.83
C GLU A 116 -13.91 -14.16 11.96
N PRO A 117 -15.13 -13.60 12.09
CA PRO A 117 -15.48 -12.66 13.15
C PRO A 117 -15.69 -13.37 14.52
N ALA A 118 -14.77 -14.28 14.86
CA ALA A 118 -14.87 -15.14 16.03
C ALA A 118 -14.42 -14.46 17.33
N VAL A 119 -13.71 -13.35 17.23
CA VAL A 119 -13.21 -12.58 18.38
C VAL A 119 -13.51 -11.10 18.21
N GLN A 120 -13.64 -10.38 19.33
CA GLN A 120 -13.98 -8.95 19.33
C GLN A 120 -13.03 -8.10 18.44
N GLY A 121 -11.73 -8.44 18.37
CA GLY A 121 -10.77 -7.78 17.51
C GLY A 121 -11.10 -7.93 16.03
N ALA A 122 -11.55 -9.10 15.60
CA ALA A 122 -11.92 -9.37 14.21
C ALA A 122 -13.22 -8.67 13.80
N LEU A 123 -14.12 -8.45 14.73
CA LEU A 123 -15.39 -7.73 14.48
C LEU A 123 -15.17 -6.30 13.98
N LYS A 124 -14.04 -5.67 14.32
CA LYS A 124 -13.70 -4.32 13.81
C LYS A 124 -13.59 -4.27 12.28
N PHE A 125 -13.29 -5.39 11.67
CA PHE A 125 -13.10 -5.51 10.23
C PHE A 125 -14.29 -6.15 9.50
N TYR A 126 -15.35 -6.48 10.25
CA TYR A 126 -16.53 -7.11 9.68
C TYR A 126 -17.13 -6.26 8.55
N GLY A 127 -17.31 -6.87 7.39
CA GLY A 127 -17.81 -6.19 6.20
C GLY A 127 -16.81 -5.25 5.49
N GLN A 128 -15.57 -5.10 6.01
CA GLN A 128 -14.55 -4.19 5.45
C GLN A 128 -13.46 -4.92 4.66
N ILE A 129 -13.49 -6.25 4.62
CA ILE A 129 -12.45 -7.05 3.96
C ILE A 129 -12.97 -7.55 2.60
N ALA A 130 -12.16 -7.36 1.58
CA ALA A 130 -12.24 -8.01 0.29
C ALA A 130 -11.13 -9.07 0.17
N TYR A 131 -11.30 -10.00 -0.76
CA TYR A 131 -10.36 -11.09 -0.99
C TYR A 131 -10.12 -11.23 -2.49
N HIS A 132 -8.85 -11.28 -2.87
CA HIS A 132 -8.41 -11.60 -4.21
C HIS A 132 -7.82 -13.01 -4.19
N ASP A 133 -8.61 -13.99 -4.59
CA ASP A 133 -8.31 -15.42 -4.41
C ASP A 133 -7.36 -15.97 -5.49
N GLU A 134 -6.99 -15.18 -6.49
CA GLU A 134 -6.07 -15.58 -7.55
C GLU A 134 -4.74 -14.81 -7.43
N PHE A 135 -3.63 -15.53 -7.47
CA PHE A 135 -2.31 -14.92 -7.60
C PHE A 135 -2.02 -14.62 -9.07
N GLY A 136 -2.11 -13.35 -9.47
CA GLY A 136 -1.91 -12.90 -10.85
C GLY A 136 -0.45 -12.74 -11.30
N GLY A 137 0.52 -12.98 -10.40
CA GLY A 137 1.93 -12.70 -10.64
C GLY A 137 2.35 -11.30 -10.19
N LEU A 138 3.47 -10.82 -10.72
CA LEU A 138 3.99 -9.48 -10.41
C LEU A 138 3.21 -8.42 -11.20
N ALA A 139 2.88 -7.30 -10.55
CA ALA A 139 2.24 -6.14 -11.18
C ALA A 139 3.26 -5.35 -12.03
N LEU A 140 3.60 -5.86 -13.21
CA LEU A 140 4.56 -5.23 -14.12
C LEU A 140 3.90 -4.27 -15.11
N ASP A 141 2.58 -4.16 -15.10
CA ASP A 141 1.79 -3.21 -15.85
C ASP A 141 0.53 -2.79 -15.07
N GLY A 142 -0.30 -1.92 -15.66
CA GLY A 142 -1.52 -1.44 -15.01
C GLY A 142 -2.61 -2.47 -14.82
N THR A 143 -2.55 -3.63 -15.49
CA THR A 143 -3.64 -4.63 -15.50
C THR A 143 -3.86 -5.24 -14.12
N GLU A 144 -2.78 -5.65 -13.45
CA GLU A 144 -2.87 -6.21 -12.10
C GLU A 144 -3.31 -5.15 -11.09
N GLY A 145 -2.78 -3.93 -11.17
CA GLY A 145 -3.23 -2.83 -10.33
C GLY A 145 -4.72 -2.52 -10.50
N ASP A 146 -5.24 -2.59 -11.73
CA ASP A 146 -6.67 -2.41 -12.03
C ASP A 146 -7.52 -3.54 -11.43
N ARG A 147 -7.07 -4.79 -11.50
CA ARG A 147 -7.73 -5.96 -10.88
C ARG A 147 -7.78 -5.83 -9.36
N LEU A 148 -6.68 -5.41 -8.74
CA LEU A 148 -6.61 -5.21 -7.29
C LEU A 148 -7.51 -4.06 -6.83
N ALA A 149 -7.56 -2.95 -7.57
CA ALA A 149 -8.46 -1.85 -7.27
C ALA A 149 -9.93 -2.25 -7.41
N GLU A 150 -10.28 -3.04 -8.42
CA GLU A 150 -11.61 -3.60 -8.61
C GLU A 150 -11.99 -4.58 -7.48
N ALA A 151 -11.06 -5.47 -7.10
CA ALA A 151 -11.27 -6.41 -6.02
C ALA A 151 -11.43 -5.71 -4.65
N LEU A 152 -10.69 -4.64 -4.39
CA LEU A 152 -10.83 -3.81 -3.19
C LEU A 152 -12.21 -3.14 -3.15
N GLY A 153 -12.65 -2.53 -4.26
CA GLY A 153 -13.92 -1.83 -4.37
C GLY A 153 -14.09 -0.76 -3.30
N GLU A 154 -15.19 -0.82 -2.55
CA GLU A 154 -15.49 0.09 -1.43
C GLU A 154 -14.96 -0.42 -0.07
N LYS A 155 -14.18 -1.51 -0.07
CA LYS A 155 -13.62 -2.08 1.16
C LYS A 155 -12.31 -1.37 1.53
N ARG A 156 -11.92 -1.54 2.79
CA ARG A 156 -10.68 -0.95 3.31
C ARG A 156 -9.51 -1.90 3.34
N ILE A 157 -9.77 -3.19 3.26
CA ILE A 157 -8.75 -4.23 3.39
C ILE A 157 -8.92 -5.21 2.24
N LEU A 158 -7.83 -5.53 1.56
CA LEU A 158 -7.80 -6.55 0.52
C LEU A 158 -6.75 -7.60 0.88
N PHE A 159 -7.17 -8.82 1.15
CA PHE A 159 -6.28 -9.97 1.24
C PHE A 159 -5.93 -10.48 -0.15
N LEU A 160 -4.65 -10.69 -0.38
CA LEU A 160 -4.10 -11.20 -1.63
C LEU A 160 -3.66 -12.65 -1.41
N ALA A 161 -4.27 -13.61 -2.11
CA ALA A 161 -3.92 -15.02 -1.99
C ALA A 161 -2.43 -15.26 -2.21
N ASN A 162 -1.79 -16.00 -1.30
CA ASN A 162 -0.37 -16.35 -1.32
C ASN A 162 0.60 -15.15 -1.36
N HIS A 163 0.17 -13.97 -0.90
CA HIS A 163 0.99 -12.77 -1.03
C HIS A 163 1.02 -11.94 0.27
N GLY A 164 -0.08 -11.28 0.61
CA GLY A 164 -0.11 -10.38 1.76
C GLY A 164 -1.42 -9.61 1.82
N VAL A 165 -1.35 -8.35 2.26
CA VAL A 165 -2.54 -7.52 2.46
C VAL A 165 -2.32 -6.08 1.98
N ILE A 166 -3.37 -5.49 1.41
CA ILE A 166 -3.47 -4.05 1.13
C ILE A 166 -4.50 -3.44 2.07
N ILE A 167 -4.18 -2.28 2.62
CA ILE A 167 -5.08 -1.49 3.47
C ILE A 167 -5.20 -0.10 2.84
N ALA A 168 -6.42 0.38 2.65
CA ALA A 168 -6.72 1.67 2.06
C ALA A 168 -7.67 2.50 2.95
N GLY A 169 -7.46 3.82 2.98
CA GLY A 169 -8.30 4.72 3.79
C GLY A 169 -7.80 6.15 3.84
#